data_e4ef1d6a4988bd1b58919227c8ef6b0d
#
_entry.id   e4ef1d6a4988bd1b58919227c8ef6b0d
#
_cell.length_a   1.000
_cell.length_b   1.000
_cell.length_c   1.000
_cell.angle_alpha   90.00
_cell.angle_beta   90.00
_cell.angle_gamma   90.00
#
_symmetry.space_group_name_H-M   'P 1'
#
loop_
_entity.id
_entity.type
_entity.pdbx_description
1 polymer ?
#
loop_
_entity_poly.entity_id
_entity_poly.type
_entity_poly.pdbx_seq_one_letter_code
_entity_poly.pdbx_strand_id
1 'polypeptide(L)'
;LAERKAKTEMPKEVGECGSMQFEFMLDFGSFRDIQRHRAVLQRMPLVTMAHGFEEWYLSELPEDFRTEARAFIASQKARIEKLFASTGAQVSKEIAQYYIPMGFRLPNKITGTLPALIYLTELRSTRFVHQTLRTRAIQMAKAITDEFKNEGVVVHVDSDPDRFDIKRGEHDIVQK
;
A
#
# COMPACT_ATOMS: atom_id res chain seq x y z
N LEU A 1 -23.80 11.46 7.81
CA LEU A 1 -22.51 10.79 7.55
C LEU A 1 -21.74 10.50 8.84
N ALA A 2 -21.84 11.36 9.85
CA ALA A 2 -21.14 11.19 11.13
C ALA A 2 -21.61 9.96 11.93
N GLU A 3 -22.84 9.50 11.74
CA GLU A 3 -23.39 8.31 12.41
C GLU A 3 -23.15 7.00 11.66
N ARG A 4 -22.46 7.06 10.52
CA ARG A 4 -22.14 5.88 9.73
C ARG A 4 -21.18 4.95 10.50
N LYS A 5 -21.45 3.65 10.48
CA LYS A 5 -20.53 2.65 11.02
C LYS A 5 -19.30 2.48 10.11
N ALA A 6 -18.17 2.22 10.72
CA ALA A 6 -16.92 1.89 9.98
C ALA A 6 -17.15 0.77 8.96
N LYS A 7 -16.51 0.88 7.80
CA LYS A 7 -16.54 -0.09 6.70
C LYS A 7 -17.94 -0.37 6.12
N THR A 8 -18.90 0.53 6.37
CA THR A 8 -20.20 0.47 5.70
C THR A 8 -20.20 1.37 4.47
N GLU A 9 -21.05 1.04 3.50
CA GLU A 9 -21.20 1.87 2.31
C GLU A 9 -21.75 3.26 2.66
N MET A 10 -21.23 4.27 2.00
CA MET A 10 -21.80 5.60 1.99
C MET A 10 -22.92 5.68 0.96
N PRO A 11 -23.86 6.63 1.11
CA PRO A 11 -24.84 6.91 0.07
C PRO A 11 -24.17 7.13 -1.29
N LYS A 12 -24.67 6.52 -2.34
CA LYS A 12 -24.06 6.55 -3.69
C LYS A 12 -24.02 7.96 -4.26
N GLU A 13 -24.97 8.78 -3.87
CA GLU A 13 -25.11 10.18 -4.27
C GLU A 13 -23.89 11.02 -3.87
N VAL A 14 -23.20 10.65 -2.79
CA VAL A 14 -21.93 11.29 -2.41
C VAL A 14 -20.85 11.10 -3.48
N GLY A 15 -20.98 10.06 -4.31
CA GLY A 15 -20.07 9.84 -5.44
C GLY A 15 -20.22 10.89 -6.56
N GLU A 16 -21.33 11.60 -6.64
CA GLU A 16 -21.57 12.66 -7.61
C GLU A 16 -20.78 13.94 -7.29
N CYS A 17 -20.29 14.09 -6.05
CA CYS A 17 -19.44 15.21 -5.62
C CYS A 17 -18.07 15.24 -6.31
N GLY A 18 -17.72 14.20 -7.07
CA GLY A 18 -16.47 14.13 -7.82
C GLY A 18 -15.55 12.98 -7.39
N SER A 19 -14.30 13.07 -7.81
CA SER A 19 -13.27 12.09 -7.50
C SER A 19 -12.02 12.75 -6.92
N MET A 20 -11.32 12.00 -6.06
CA MET A 20 -10.00 12.38 -5.56
C MET A 20 -8.93 11.46 -6.13
N GLN A 21 -7.71 11.95 -6.17
CA GLN A 21 -6.54 11.19 -6.59
C GLN A 21 -5.48 11.25 -5.51
N PHE A 22 -4.89 10.09 -5.21
CA PHE A 22 -3.72 9.97 -4.34
C PHE A 22 -2.55 9.39 -5.11
N GLU A 23 -1.37 9.96 -4.87
CA GLU A 23 -0.10 9.45 -5.38
C GLU A 23 0.85 9.20 -4.21
N PHE A 24 1.43 8.01 -4.15
CA PHE A 24 2.35 7.62 -3.08
C PHE A 24 3.27 6.49 -3.52
N MET A 25 4.38 6.35 -2.77
CA MET A 25 5.28 5.21 -2.92
C MET A 25 4.80 4.04 -2.06
N LEU A 26 4.79 2.84 -2.64
CA LEU A 26 4.44 1.61 -1.94
C LEU A 26 5.27 0.45 -2.47
N ASP A 27 5.61 -0.50 -1.62
CA ASP A 27 6.23 -1.75 -2.03
C ASP A 27 5.22 -2.63 -2.81
N PHE A 28 5.73 -3.40 -3.76
CA PHE A 28 4.87 -4.23 -4.62
C PHE A 28 4.10 -5.30 -3.83
N GLY A 29 4.69 -5.81 -2.75
CA GLY A 29 4.03 -6.78 -1.89
C GLY A 29 2.71 -6.25 -1.30
N SER A 30 2.72 -5.03 -0.81
CA SER A 30 1.56 -4.36 -0.24
C SER A 30 0.56 -3.85 -1.28
N PHE A 31 1.04 -3.49 -2.49
CA PHE A 31 0.16 -3.10 -3.60
C PHE A 31 -0.87 -4.19 -3.93
N ARG A 32 -0.52 -5.45 -3.81
CA ARG A 32 -1.43 -6.58 -4.06
C ARG A 32 -2.72 -6.52 -3.24
N ASP A 33 -2.69 -5.92 -2.07
CA ASP A 33 -3.87 -5.77 -1.23
C ASP A 33 -4.74 -4.58 -1.65
N ILE A 34 -4.15 -3.52 -2.21
CA ILE A 34 -4.90 -2.42 -2.81
C ILE A 34 -5.56 -2.87 -4.11
N GLN A 35 -4.90 -3.67 -4.92
CA GLN A 35 -5.37 -4.13 -6.22
C GLN A 35 -6.75 -4.82 -6.15
N ARG A 36 -7.15 -5.31 -5.01
CA ARG A 36 -8.47 -5.93 -4.78
C ARG A 36 -9.64 -4.94 -4.75
N HIS A 37 -9.37 -3.65 -4.60
CA HIS A 37 -10.41 -2.60 -4.55
C HIS A 37 -10.82 -2.17 -5.95
N ARG A 38 -11.80 -2.85 -6.53
CA ARG A 38 -12.25 -2.63 -7.91
C ARG A 38 -13.05 -1.33 -8.11
N ALA A 39 -13.51 -0.71 -7.03
CA ALA A 39 -14.25 0.56 -7.07
C ALA A 39 -13.34 1.78 -7.29
N VAL A 40 -12.02 1.61 -7.27
CA VAL A 40 -11.03 2.66 -7.51
C VAL A 40 -10.17 2.30 -8.71
N LEU A 41 -9.84 3.31 -9.53
CA LEU A 41 -8.87 3.16 -10.60
C LEU A 41 -7.46 3.21 -10.02
N GLN A 42 -6.68 2.19 -10.34
CA GLN A 42 -5.30 2.07 -9.85
C GLN A 42 -4.34 2.05 -11.02
N ARG A 43 -3.24 2.77 -10.89
CA ARG A 43 -2.15 2.78 -11.86
C ARG A 43 -0.83 2.57 -11.13
N MET A 44 -0.07 1.60 -11.61
CA MET A 44 1.26 1.27 -11.15
C MET A 44 2.12 0.97 -12.39
N PRO A 45 3.32 1.54 -12.52
CA PRO A 45 4.23 1.18 -13.60
C PRO A 45 4.77 -0.25 -13.42
N LEU A 46 5.53 -0.71 -14.40
CA LEU A 46 6.31 -1.95 -14.25
C LEU A 46 7.25 -1.85 -13.05
N VAL A 47 7.45 -2.97 -12.37
CA VAL A 47 8.34 -3.05 -11.21
C VAL A 47 9.77 -2.75 -11.60
N THR A 48 10.40 -1.82 -10.89
CA THR A 48 11.80 -1.44 -11.07
C THR A 48 12.50 -1.33 -9.70
N MET A 49 13.82 -1.27 -9.69
CA MET A 49 14.61 -1.04 -8.48
C MET A 49 14.98 0.45 -8.28
N ALA A 50 14.44 1.34 -9.12
CA ALA A 50 14.84 2.75 -9.16
C ALA A 50 14.48 3.53 -7.88
N HIS A 51 13.42 3.13 -7.20
CA HIS A 51 12.89 3.85 -6.03
C HIS A 51 13.34 3.28 -4.68
N GLY A 52 14.29 2.34 -4.72
CA GLY A 52 14.83 1.72 -3.51
C GLY A 52 13.92 0.66 -2.87
N PHE A 53 14.48 -0.04 -1.90
CA PHE A 53 13.78 -1.03 -1.10
C PHE A 53 13.00 -0.33 0.03
N GLU A 54 11.90 -0.92 0.49
CA GLU A 54 11.07 -0.34 1.56
C GLU A 54 11.79 -0.45 2.91
N GLU A 55 12.07 0.70 3.52
CA GLU A 55 12.86 0.81 4.75
C GLU A 55 12.20 0.15 5.97
N TRP A 56 10.88 0.08 6.00
CA TRP A 56 10.17 -0.55 7.10
C TRP A 56 10.64 -1.99 7.33
N TYR A 57 10.86 -2.77 6.27
CA TYR A 57 11.35 -4.15 6.41
C TYR A 57 12.73 -4.23 7.08
N LEU A 58 13.55 -3.20 6.88
CA LEU A 58 14.88 -3.15 7.49
C LEU A 58 14.80 -2.65 8.93
N SER A 59 13.90 -1.72 9.23
CA SER A 59 13.72 -1.18 10.58
C SER A 59 13.21 -2.23 11.59
N GLU A 60 12.47 -3.24 11.10
CA GLU A 60 11.99 -4.35 11.93
C GLU A 60 13.09 -5.37 12.27
N LEU A 61 14.26 -5.29 11.64
CA LEU A 61 15.39 -6.16 11.94
C LEU A 61 16.19 -5.62 13.12
N PRO A 62 16.75 -6.50 13.97
CA PRO A 62 17.78 -6.11 14.93
C PRO A 62 18.96 -5.41 14.23
N GLU A 63 19.60 -4.46 14.93
CA GLU A 63 20.63 -3.60 14.33
C GLU A 63 21.76 -4.38 13.64
N ASP A 64 22.21 -5.46 14.29
CA ASP A 64 23.28 -6.32 13.75
C ASP A 64 22.93 -6.92 12.38
N PHE A 65 21.67 -7.31 12.20
CA PHE A 65 21.19 -7.88 10.94
C PHE A 65 20.83 -6.82 9.90
N ARG A 66 20.57 -5.60 10.30
CA ARG A 66 20.16 -4.52 9.39
C ARG A 66 21.25 -4.16 8.39
N THR A 67 22.49 -4.08 8.86
CA THR A 67 23.65 -3.79 8.01
C THR A 67 23.88 -4.92 7.00
N GLU A 68 23.81 -6.17 7.44
CA GLU A 68 23.95 -7.33 6.57
C GLU A 68 22.83 -7.39 5.52
N ALA A 69 21.57 -7.14 5.93
CA ALA A 69 20.43 -7.12 5.03
C ALA A 69 20.57 -6.02 3.96
N ARG A 70 21.04 -4.82 4.31
CA ARG A 70 21.31 -3.76 3.33
C ARG A 70 22.38 -4.17 2.32
N ALA A 71 23.47 -4.77 2.77
CA ALA A 71 24.53 -5.27 1.91
C ALA A 71 24.01 -6.38 0.98
N PHE A 72 23.18 -7.29 1.50
CA PHE A 72 22.56 -8.34 0.73
C PHE A 72 21.64 -7.78 -0.37
N ILE A 73 20.74 -6.84 -0.03
CA ILE A 73 19.84 -6.19 -0.99
C ILE A 73 20.66 -5.48 -2.08
N ALA A 74 21.71 -4.76 -1.72
CA ALA A 74 22.58 -4.09 -2.67
C ALA A 74 23.26 -5.09 -3.62
N SER A 75 23.74 -6.21 -3.09
CA SER A 75 24.37 -7.28 -3.90
C SER A 75 23.37 -7.93 -4.86
N GLN A 76 22.15 -8.21 -4.42
CA GLN A 76 21.08 -8.76 -5.28
C GLN A 76 20.69 -7.76 -6.37
N LYS A 77 20.56 -6.47 -6.04
CA LYS A 77 20.33 -5.42 -7.02
C LYS A 77 21.40 -5.43 -8.12
N ALA A 78 22.67 -5.42 -7.75
CA ALA A 78 23.78 -5.46 -8.69
C ALA A 78 23.78 -6.73 -9.57
N ARG A 79 23.42 -7.88 -8.99
CA ARG A 79 23.29 -9.15 -9.75
C ARG A 79 22.19 -9.08 -10.80
N ILE A 80 21.03 -8.54 -10.44
CA ILE A 80 19.88 -8.37 -11.34
C ILE A 80 20.24 -7.37 -12.46
N GLU A 81 20.84 -6.24 -12.12
CA GLU A 81 21.31 -5.27 -13.11
C GLU A 81 22.32 -5.86 -14.10
N LYS A 82 23.27 -6.66 -13.59
CA LYS A 82 24.24 -7.38 -14.43
C LYS A 82 23.57 -8.41 -15.34
N LEU A 83 22.60 -9.16 -14.82
CA LEU A 83 21.83 -10.12 -15.61
C LEU A 83 21.15 -9.42 -16.79
N PHE A 84 20.46 -8.29 -16.54
CA PHE A 84 19.78 -7.55 -17.60
C PHE A 84 20.75 -6.94 -18.61
N ALA A 85 21.91 -6.46 -18.15
CA ALA A 85 22.95 -5.95 -19.05
C ALA A 85 23.55 -7.06 -19.94
N SER A 86 23.67 -8.28 -19.42
CA SER A 86 24.26 -9.42 -20.16
C SER A 86 23.30 -10.07 -21.17
N THR A 87 21.99 -9.99 -20.92
CA THR A 87 20.96 -10.56 -21.81
C THR A 87 20.59 -9.64 -22.97
N GLY A 88 21.03 -8.38 -22.93
CA GLY A 88 20.73 -7.38 -23.97
C GLY A 88 19.22 -7.17 -24.16
N ALA A 89 18.78 -6.98 -25.40
CA ALA A 89 17.38 -6.79 -25.75
C ALA A 89 16.53 -8.08 -25.69
N GLN A 90 17.08 -9.21 -25.26
CA GLN A 90 16.37 -10.49 -25.24
C GLN A 90 15.36 -10.59 -24.07
N VAL A 91 15.55 -9.82 -22.98
CA VAL A 91 14.62 -9.80 -21.87
C VAL A 91 13.85 -8.50 -21.90
N SER A 92 12.54 -8.58 -22.20
CA SER A 92 11.68 -7.42 -22.18
C SER A 92 11.52 -6.89 -20.74
N LYS A 93 11.16 -5.61 -20.60
CA LYS A 93 10.91 -4.98 -19.28
C LYS A 93 9.80 -5.69 -18.51
N GLU A 94 8.81 -6.22 -19.23
CA GLU A 94 7.69 -6.97 -18.67
C GLU A 94 8.17 -8.29 -18.05
N ILE A 95 9.16 -8.95 -18.63
CA ILE A 95 9.77 -10.17 -18.07
C ILE A 95 10.74 -9.82 -16.95
N ALA A 96 11.52 -8.76 -17.11
CA ALA A 96 12.52 -8.32 -16.14
C ALA A 96 11.93 -8.07 -14.74
N GLN A 97 10.72 -7.54 -14.65
CA GLN A 97 10.07 -7.25 -13.38
C GLN A 97 9.87 -8.50 -12.49
N TYR A 98 9.77 -9.70 -13.05
CA TYR A 98 9.59 -10.94 -12.28
C TYR A 98 10.83 -11.36 -11.49
N TYR A 99 11.97 -10.77 -11.77
CA TYR A 99 13.23 -11.00 -11.03
C TYR A 99 13.41 -10.02 -9.88
N ILE A 100 12.55 -8.98 -9.78
CA ILE A 100 12.69 -7.93 -8.79
C ILE A 100 11.93 -8.32 -7.51
N PRO A 101 12.58 -8.32 -6.34
CA PRO A 101 11.93 -8.61 -5.08
C PRO A 101 10.78 -7.65 -4.77
N MET A 102 9.70 -8.17 -4.18
CA MET A 102 8.48 -7.44 -3.91
C MET A 102 8.61 -6.29 -2.90
N GLY A 103 9.71 -6.21 -2.17
CA GLY A 103 9.98 -5.12 -1.23
C GLY A 103 10.48 -3.83 -1.89
N PHE A 104 10.72 -3.82 -3.22
CA PHE A 104 11.06 -2.57 -3.92
C PHE A 104 9.84 -1.68 -4.08
N ARG A 105 10.04 -0.37 -3.87
CA ARG A 105 8.98 0.65 -3.92
C ARG A 105 8.67 1.07 -5.35
N LEU A 106 7.42 1.43 -5.55
CA LEU A 106 6.88 1.89 -6.83
C LEU A 106 5.96 3.08 -6.61
N PRO A 107 5.90 4.04 -7.53
CA PRO A 107 4.87 5.05 -7.53
C PRO A 107 3.51 4.40 -7.82
N ASN A 108 2.55 4.71 -6.98
CA ASN A 108 1.17 4.27 -7.12
C ASN A 108 0.25 5.46 -7.22
N LYS A 109 -0.72 5.37 -8.12
CA LYS A 109 -1.79 6.36 -8.28
C LYS A 109 -3.12 5.66 -8.10
N ILE A 110 -3.94 6.20 -7.22
CA ILE A 110 -5.30 5.73 -6.95
C ILE A 110 -6.26 6.88 -7.21
N THR A 111 -7.28 6.65 -8.03
CA THR A 111 -8.35 7.62 -8.28
C THR A 111 -9.69 6.95 -8.02
N GLY A 112 -10.55 7.61 -7.29
CA GLY A 112 -11.89 7.10 -6.98
C GLY A 112 -12.82 8.18 -6.46
N THR A 113 -14.10 7.84 -6.40
CA THR A 113 -15.10 8.67 -5.73
C THR A 113 -14.87 8.66 -4.23
N LEU A 114 -15.37 9.67 -3.54
CA LEU A 114 -15.22 9.79 -2.08
C LEU A 114 -15.70 8.53 -1.33
N PRO A 115 -16.89 7.94 -1.62
CA PRO A 115 -17.31 6.69 -0.99
C PRO A 115 -16.32 5.53 -1.17
N ALA A 116 -15.80 5.35 -2.38
CA ALA A 116 -14.88 4.27 -2.69
C ALA A 116 -13.53 4.43 -1.97
N LEU A 117 -13.03 5.65 -1.88
CA LEU A 117 -11.78 5.97 -1.19
C LEU A 117 -11.91 5.86 0.33
N ILE A 118 -13.03 6.30 0.91
CA ILE A 118 -13.28 6.13 2.35
C ILE A 118 -13.35 4.65 2.71
N TYR A 119 -14.09 3.86 1.95
CA TYR A 119 -14.15 2.42 2.18
C TYR A 119 -12.78 1.75 2.10
N LEU A 120 -11.99 2.11 1.09
CA LEU A 120 -10.62 1.62 0.93
C LEU A 120 -9.76 1.99 2.15
N THR A 121 -9.77 3.25 2.56
CA THR A 121 -8.93 3.73 3.67
C THR A 121 -9.33 3.11 5.00
N GLU A 122 -10.62 2.99 5.29
CA GLU A 122 -11.10 2.34 6.51
C GLU A 122 -10.75 0.84 6.57
N LEU A 123 -10.82 0.15 5.42
CA LEU A 123 -10.46 -1.26 5.36
C LEU A 123 -8.94 -1.46 5.49
N ARG A 124 -8.13 -0.55 4.92
CA ARG A 124 -6.67 -0.69 4.88
C ARG A 124 -5.93 0.01 6.01
N SER A 125 -6.61 0.79 6.85
CA SER A 125 -6.03 1.38 8.07
C SER A 125 -6.11 0.49 9.29
N THR A 126 -6.71 -0.68 9.20
CA THR A 126 -6.87 -1.57 10.36
C THR A 126 -5.54 -2.20 10.80
N ARG A 127 -5.44 -2.55 12.09
CA ARG A 127 -4.25 -3.17 12.70
C ARG A 127 -3.82 -4.52 12.09
N PHE A 128 -4.67 -5.14 11.27
CA PHE A 128 -4.40 -6.42 10.61
C PHE A 128 -3.78 -6.25 9.21
N VAL A 129 -3.63 -5.02 8.75
CA VAL A 129 -3.04 -4.70 7.45
C VAL A 129 -1.54 -4.53 7.58
N HIS A 130 -0.78 -4.96 6.57
CA HIS A 130 0.66 -4.78 6.53
C HIS A 130 1.04 -3.31 6.74
N GLN A 131 2.03 -3.05 7.60
CA GLN A 131 2.33 -1.71 8.10
C GLN A 131 2.60 -0.68 7.00
N THR A 132 3.30 -1.06 5.93
CA THR A 132 3.61 -0.14 4.83
C THR A 132 2.33 0.36 4.15
N LEU A 133 1.36 -0.52 3.89
CA LEU A 133 0.06 -0.15 3.33
C LEU A 133 -0.81 0.59 4.35
N ARG A 134 -0.83 0.13 5.61
CA ARG A 134 -1.59 0.76 6.68
C ARG A 134 -1.20 2.21 6.86
N THR A 135 0.09 2.51 6.86
CA THR A 135 0.61 3.88 6.94
C THR A 135 0.06 4.76 5.81
N ARG A 136 0.03 4.25 4.57
CA ARG A 136 -0.53 5.00 3.43
C ARG A 136 -2.04 5.20 3.56
N ALA A 137 -2.77 4.18 4.01
CA ALA A 137 -4.20 4.29 4.24
C ALA A 137 -4.55 5.33 5.33
N ILE A 138 -3.79 5.39 6.41
CA ILE A 138 -3.94 6.41 7.47
C ILE A 138 -3.65 7.81 6.92
N GLN A 139 -2.59 7.98 6.10
CA GLN A 139 -2.28 9.25 5.46
C GLN A 139 -3.40 9.71 4.50
N MET A 140 -3.96 8.79 3.72
CA MET A 140 -5.10 9.08 2.84
C MET A 140 -6.35 9.46 3.65
N ALA A 141 -6.65 8.71 4.72
CA ALA A 141 -7.77 9.01 5.61
C ALA A 141 -7.64 10.41 6.23
N LYS A 142 -6.44 10.76 6.68
CA LYS A 142 -6.17 12.10 7.20
C LYS A 142 -6.41 13.17 6.15
N ALA A 143 -5.91 13.00 4.94
CA ALA A 143 -6.11 13.96 3.85
C ALA A 143 -7.59 14.13 3.49
N ILE A 144 -8.38 13.05 3.45
CA ILE A 144 -9.83 13.10 3.24
C ILE A 144 -10.51 13.87 4.39
N THR A 145 -10.15 13.55 5.63
CA THR A 145 -10.74 14.21 6.81
C THR A 145 -10.42 15.70 6.84
N ASP A 146 -9.20 16.08 6.53
CA ASP A 146 -8.77 17.49 6.51
C ASP A 146 -9.49 18.29 5.42
N GLU A 147 -9.68 17.70 4.23
CA GLU A 147 -10.37 18.33 3.10
C GLU A 147 -11.87 18.54 3.38
N PHE A 148 -12.53 17.53 3.94
CA PHE A 148 -13.99 17.51 4.13
C PHE A 148 -14.42 17.71 5.58
N LYS A 149 -13.58 18.34 6.40
CA LYS A 149 -13.89 18.56 7.83
C LYS A 149 -15.16 19.38 8.08
N ASN A 150 -15.48 20.31 7.19
CA ASN A 150 -16.63 21.20 7.33
C ASN A 150 -17.93 20.56 6.83
N GLU A 151 -17.84 19.50 6.05
CA GLU A 151 -18.97 18.76 5.45
C GLU A 151 -19.43 17.58 6.31
N GLY A 152 -18.83 17.40 7.49
CA GLY A 152 -19.17 16.33 8.42
C GLY A 152 -18.83 14.94 7.93
N VAL A 153 -17.83 14.82 7.04
CA VAL A 153 -17.30 13.52 6.60
C VAL A 153 -16.42 12.94 7.70
N VAL A 154 -16.72 11.72 8.09
CA VAL A 154 -15.93 10.96 9.07
C VAL A 154 -15.32 9.74 8.40
N VAL A 155 -14.01 9.58 8.55
CA VAL A 155 -13.25 8.40 8.13
C VAL A 155 -12.82 7.65 9.39
N HIS A 156 -13.28 6.43 9.55
CA HIS A 156 -12.98 5.59 10.73
C HIS A 156 -11.66 4.87 10.55
N VAL A 157 -10.63 5.35 11.22
CA VAL A 157 -9.32 4.68 11.28
C VAL A 157 -9.08 4.11 12.68
N ASP A 158 -8.18 3.14 12.78
CA ASP A 158 -7.69 2.68 14.07
C ASP A 158 -6.97 3.84 14.77
N SER A 159 -7.36 4.14 16.01
CA SER A 159 -6.82 5.25 16.79
C SER A 159 -5.36 5.05 17.21
N ASP A 160 -4.86 3.83 17.16
CA ASP A 160 -3.47 3.49 17.46
C ASP A 160 -2.74 3.14 16.16
N PRO A 161 -2.00 4.10 15.56
CA PRO A 161 -1.30 3.89 14.29
C PRO A 161 -0.13 2.90 14.42
N ASP A 162 0.42 2.72 15.62
CA ASP A 162 1.58 1.87 15.88
C ASP A 162 1.18 0.44 16.24
N ARG A 163 -0.09 0.22 16.49
CA ARG A 163 -0.61 -1.09 16.81
C ARG A 163 -0.65 -2.00 15.59
N PHE A 164 0.14 -3.05 15.67
CA PHE A 164 0.30 -4.00 14.59
C PHE A 164 0.14 -5.43 15.11
N ASP A 165 -1.04 -6.01 14.90
CA ASP A 165 -1.39 -7.35 15.35
C ASP A 165 -1.56 -8.29 14.14
N ILE A 166 -0.48 -8.55 13.39
CA ILE A 166 -0.53 -9.65 12.42
C ILE A 166 -0.23 -10.96 13.15
N LYS A 167 -1.27 -11.53 13.68
CA LYS A 167 -1.31 -12.95 14.01
C LYS A 167 -2.13 -13.65 12.92
N ARG A 168 -1.44 -14.10 11.87
CA ARG A 168 -2.08 -14.90 10.84
C ARG A 168 -2.64 -16.18 11.48
N GLY A 169 -3.90 -16.45 11.24
CA GLY A 169 -4.58 -17.68 11.67
C GLY A 169 -5.42 -17.58 12.93
N GLU A 170 -5.21 -16.61 13.82
CA GLU A 170 -6.05 -16.45 15.01
C GLU A 170 -7.41 -15.78 14.72
N HIS A 171 -7.49 -15.02 13.61
CA HIS A 171 -8.70 -14.24 13.29
C HIS A 171 -9.37 -14.66 11.98
N ASP A 172 -8.74 -15.53 11.19
CA ASP A 172 -9.25 -15.95 9.88
C ASP A 172 -10.08 -17.23 9.95
N ILE A 173 -10.01 -17.97 11.06
CA ILE A 173 -10.76 -19.23 11.27
C ILE A 173 -11.76 -18.97 12.38
N VAL A 174 -13.00 -18.71 12.01
CA VAL A 174 -14.12 -18.84 12.94
C VAL A 174 -14.29 -20.33 13.21
N GLN A 175 -13.85 -20.79 14.37
CA GLN A 175 -14.25 -22.10 14.87
C GLN A 175 -15.77 -22.07 15.07
N LYS A 176 -16.49 -22.79 14.22
CA LYS A 176 -17.92 -23.02 14.37
C LYS A 176 -18.17 -24.02 15.50
#